data_cf015a77ad47ff1d924878ac36d69e7b
#
_entry.id   cf015a77ad47ff1d924878ac36d69e7b
#
_cell.length_a   1.000
_cell.length_b   1.000
_cell.length_c   1.000
_cell.angle_alpha   90.00
_cell.angle_beta   90.00
_cell.angle_gamma   90.00
#
_symmetry.space_group_name_H-M   'P 1'
#
loop_
_entity.id
_entity.type
_entity.pdbx_description
1 polymer ?
#
loop_
_entity_poly.entity_id
_entity_poly.type
_entity_poly.pdbx_seq_one_letter_code
_entity_poly.pdbx_strand_id
1 'polypeptide(L)'
;MRTTFELIQAVAQTAQSAAPGPPPAPEGFSYRDAFFELVQFVGYFFAIGALGFRYGIVRRVRGISDEARRILRADNAALLGVLGVLLLFIAFLGGPYVRSLAENKAFAATLPKNLAPFELKMALLLLALIGFAIVRASPGLGWMLAAIGMLIAVLQPVYTGRALAGRVNAVHILAASTWLGTLLVLTLIGIRGVIRIGTPGLSRAELVCDLVNSFSPLALTAASIVALTGLTTAWLHLKRVSALWTSSYGIALMVKLVFVLMVVLMGAWNWRRVRPTLGESGSEETIRRSSAMELTFGALVLLATSVLVTLPSPR
;
A
#
# COMPACT_ATOMS: atom_id res chain seq x y z
N MET A 1 -14.99 3.87 69.49
CA MET A 1 -15.33 2.77 68.54
C MET A 1 -15.99 3.20 67.26
N ARG A 2 -16.80 4.27 67.17
CA ARG A 2 -17.37 4.78 65.88
C ARG A 2 -16.33 5.31 64.90
N THR A 3 -15.33 6.04 65.38
CA THR A 3 -14.29 6.66 64.54
C THR A 3 -13.36 5.67 63.80
N THR A 4 -13.11 4.50 64.39
CA THR A 4 -12.26 3.45 63.79
C THR A 4 -12.96 2.74 62.64
N PHE A 5 -14.30 2.58 62.75
CA PHE A 5 -15.12 1.93 61.74
C PHE A 5 -15.29 2.84 60.49
N GLU A 6 -15.48 4.15 60.71
CA GLU A 6 -15.55 5.15 59.63
C GLU A 6 -14.22 5.29 58.89
N LEU A 7 -13.09 5.21 59.55
CA LEU A 7 -11.76 5.20 58.96
C LEU A 7 -11.52 3.95 58.09
N ILE A 8 -11.96 2.77 58.57
CA ILE A 8 -11.84 1.53 57.79
C ILE A 8 -12.74 1.57 56.56
N GLN A 9 -13.96 2.12 56.67
CA GLN A 9 -14.82 2.31 55.48
C GLN A 9 -14.26 3.32 54.49
N ALA A 10 -13.70 4.43 54.94
CA ALA A 10 -13.07 5.43 54.08
C ALA A 10 -11.84 4.85 53.35
N VAL A 11 -10.99 4.07 54.01
CA VAL A 11 -9.85 3.39 53.44
C VAL A 11 -10.29 2.32 52.41
N ALA A 12 -11.35 1.57 52.71
CA ALA A 12 -11.91 0.57 51.80
C ALA A 12 -12.53 1.21 50.55
N GLN A 13 -13.21 2.35 50.70
CA GLN A 13 -13.74 3.11 49.55
C GLN A 13 -12.62 3.73 48.69
N THR A 14 -11.56 4.23 49.32
CA THR A 14 -10.40 4.78 48.58
C THR A 14 -9.63 3.67 47.85
N ALA A 15 -9.53 2.47 48.45
CA ALA A 15 -8.92 1.30 47.82
C ALA A 15 -9.75 0.76 46.62
N GLN A 16 -11.08 0.82 46.70
CA GLN A 16 -11.97 0.45 45.60
C GLN A 16 -11.96 1.47 44.45
N SER A 17 -11.81 2.75 44.74
CA SER A 17 -11.68 3.80 43.72
C SER A 17 -10.29 3.84 43.05
N ALA A 18 -9.27 3.28 43.70
CA ALA A 18 -7.90 3.15 43.20
C ALA A 18 -7.66 1.83 42.44
N ALA A 19 -8.60 0.87 42.46
CA ALA A 19 -8.49 -0.33 41.65
C ALA A 19 -8.55 0.06 40.15
N PRO A 20 -7.54 -0.26 39.32
CA PRO A 20 -7.68 -0.07 37.89
C PRO A 20 -8.92 -0.81 37.42
N GLY A 21 -9.82 -0.10 36.76
CA GLY A 21 -11.00 -0.71 36.16
C GLY A 21 -10.61 -1.92 35.33
N PRO A 22 -11.48 -2.89 35.09
CA PRO A 22 -11.18 -4.02 34.23
C PRO A 22 -10.62 -3.48 32.90
N PRO A 23 -9.54 -4.09 32.40
CA PRO A 23 -8.97 -3.65 31.12
C PRO A 23 -10.10 -3.61 30.09
N PRO A 24 -10.16 -2.55 29.25
CA PRO A 24 -11.20 -2.47 28.24
C PRO A 24 -11.18 -3.77 27.44
N ALA A 25 -12.36 -4.33 27.19
CA ALA A 25 -12.52 -5.53 26.38
C ALA A 25 -11.71 -5.33 25.08
N PRO A 26 -10.97 -6.34 24.60
CA PRO A 26 -10.21 -6.22 23.38
C PRO A 26 -11.18 -5.71 22.29
N GLU A 27 -10.85 -4.57 21.68
CA GLU A 27 -11.66 -4.00 20.61
C GLU A 27 -11.84 -5.10 19.55
N GLY A 28 -13.08 -5.51 19.31
CA GLY A 28 -13.41 -6.55 18.35
C GLY A 28 -13.01 -6.07 16.95
N PHE A 29 -12.84 -6.99 16.01
CA PHE A 29 -12.57 -6.69 14.60
C PHE A 29 -13.55 -5.63 14.07
N SER A 30 -13.03 -4.57 13.46
CA SER A 30 -13.80 -3.47 12.87
C SER A 30 -13.76 -3.52 11.35
N TYR A 31 -14.87 -3.91 10.73
CA TYR A 31 -15.02 -3.88 9.26
C TYR A 31 -14.78 -2.49 8.67
N ARG A 32 -15.21 -1.46 9.40
CA ARG A 32 -15.01 -0.07 9.01
C ARG A 32 -13.53 0.29 8.92
N ASP A 33 -12.77 -0.05 9.94
CA ASP A 33 -11.34 0.28 9.97
C ASP A 33 -10.59 -0.53 8.89
N ALA A 34 -10.95 -1.81 8.70
CA ALA A 34 -10.41 -2.63 7.62
C ALA A 34 -10.73 -2.06 6.23
N PHE A 35 -11.91 -1.47 6.03
CA PHE A 35 -12.25 -0.79 4.79
C PHE A 35 -11.36 0.43 4.53
N PHE A 36 -11.17 1.31 5.51
CA PHE A 36 -10.30 2.48 5.32
C PHE A 36 -8.84 2.10 5.14
N GLU A 37 -8.35 1.04 5.80
CA GLU A 37 -7.02 0.49 5.55
C GLU A 37 -6.90 -0.05 4.12
N LEU A 38 -7.91 -0.76 3.60
CA LEU A 38 -7.93 -1.22 2.21
C LEU A 38 -7.87 -0.05 1.23
N VAL A 39 -8.70 1.00 1.45
CA VAL A 39 -8.71 2.22 0.62
C VAL A 39 -7.33 2.89 0.66
N GLN A 40 -6.70 2.94 1.82
CA GLN A 40 -5.34 3.48 1.98
C GLN A 40 -4.31 2.69 1.16
N PHE A 41 -4.31 1.36 1.23
CA PHE A 41 -3.38 0.54 0.45
C PHE A 41 -3.58 0.68 -1.06
N VAL A 42 -4.84 0.68 -1.51
CA VAL A 42 -5.17 0.93 -2.93
C VAL A 42 -4.67 2.31 -3.36
N GLY A 43 -4.85 3.33 -2.51
CA GLY A 43 -4.34 4.67 -2.74
C GLY A 43 -2.82 4.70 -2.93
N TYR A 44 -2.07 4.04 -2.07
CA TYR A 44 -0.62 3.91 -2.21
C TYR A 44 -0.24 3.16 -3.50
N PHE A 45 -0.95 2.09 -3.85
CA PHE A 45 -0.67 1.31 -5.06
C PHE A 45 -0.85 2.15 -6.33
N PHE A 46 -1.88 2.96 -6.40
CA PHE A 46 -2.07 3.84 -7.55
C PHE A 46 -1.04 4.96 -7.60
N ALA A 47 -0.81 5.67 -6.50
CA ALA A 47 0.07 6.83 -6.50
C ALA A 47 1.54 6.44 -6.67
N ILE A 48 2.05 5.47 -5.87
CA ILE A 48 3.44 5.00 -5.97
C ILE A 48 3.63 4.16 -7.23
N GLY A 49 2.63 3.37 -7.64
CA GLY A 49 2.64 2.62 -8.90
C GLY A 49 2.80 3.53 -10.12
N ALA A 50 2.12 4.69 -10.14
CA ALA A 50 2.28 5.69 -11.19
C ALA A 50 3.73 6.24 -11.25
N LEU A 51 4.33 6.50 -10.09
CA LEU A 51 5.75 6.91 -10.00
C LEU A 51 6.69 5.80 -10.47
N GLY A 52 6.46 4.56 -10.03
CA GLY A 52 7.22 3.39 -10.45
C GLY A 52 7.15 3.16 -11.97
N PHE A 53 5.96 3.30 -12.55
CA PHE A 53 5.77 3.24 -14.00
C PHE A 53 6.54 4.33 -14.72
N ARG A 54 6.45 5.59 -14.27
CA ARG A 54 7.15 6.72 -14.88
C ARG A 54 8.66 6.59 -14.81
N TYR A 55 9.19 6.35 -13.62
CA TYR A 55 10.64 6.39 -13.36
C TYR A 55 11.32 5.03 -13.57
N GLY A 56 10.63 3.94 -13.28
CA GLY A 56 11.18 2.59 -13.38
C GLY A 56 11.04 1.97 -14.77
N ILE A 57 9.97 2.29 -15.51
CA ILE A 57 9.67 1.68 -16.80
C ILE A 57 9.86 2.68 -17.93
N VAL A 58 9.01 3.71 -18.02
CA VAL A 58 8.98 4.63 -19.18
C VAL A 58 10.33 5.30 -19.42
N ARG A 59 11.06 5.64 -18.35
CA ARG A 59 12.40 6.25 -18.47
C ARG A 59 13.47 5.29 -18.97
N ARG A 60 13.30 3.98 -18.75
CA ARG A 60 14.28 2.95 -19.17
C ARG A 60 14.05 2.45 -20.58
N VAL A 61 12.83 2.49 -21.06
CA VAL A 61 12.51 2.12 -22.43
C VAL A 61 13.00 3.26 -23.35
N ARG A 62 14.28 3.21 -23.72
CA ARG A 62 14.94 4.16 -24.61
C ARG A 62 14.85 3.65 -26.05
N GLY A 63 14.60 4.55 -27.00
CA GLY A 63 14.57 4.19 -28.44
C GLY A 63 13.17 3.95 -28.97
N ILE A 64 12.13 4.12 -28.15
CA ILE A 64 10.74 4.05 -28.61
C ILE A 64 10.47 5.23 -29.56
N SER A 65 9.78 4.94 -30.66
CA SER A 65 9.26 5.95 -31.59
C SER A 65 8.43 7.00 -30.82
N ASP A 66 8.34 8.22 -31.34
CA ASP A 66 7.52 9.27 -30.73
C ASP A 66 6.04 8.83 -30.57
N GLU A 67 5.61 7.92 -31.43
CA GLU A 67 4.27 7.31 -31.36
C GLU A 67 4.12 6.36 -30.18
N ALA A 68 5.08 5.50 -29.89
CA ALA A 68 5.08 4.66 -28.70
C ALA A 68 5.20 5.50 -27.42
N ARG A 69 5.94 6.62 -27.44
CA ARG A 69 5.93 7.61 -26.35
C ARG A 69 4.56 8.25 -26.13
N ARG A 70 3.77 8.46 -27.21
CA ARG A 70 2.38 8.95 -27.12
C ARG A 70 1.44 7.89 -26.53
N ILE A 71 1.65 6.61 -26.82
CA ILE A 71 0.89 5.48 -26.29
C ILE A 71 1.19 5.28 -24.80
N LEU A 72 2.47 5.33 -24.44
CA LEU A 72 2.94 5.25 -23.06
C LEU A 72 2.78 6.58 -22.30
N ARG A 73 1.88 7.47 -22.76
CA ARG A 73 1.68 8.77 -22.15
C ARG A 73 1.56 8.62 -20.65
N ALA A 74 2.61 9.05 -19.98
CA ALA A 74 2.69 9.17 -18.54
C ALA A 74 1.50 9.96 -17.93
N ASP A 75 0.83 10.78 -18.73
CA ASP A 75 -0.36 11.54 -18.37
C ASP A 75 -1.50 10.65 -17.87
N ASN A 76 -1.69 9.47 -18.46
CA ASN A 76 -2.71 8.53 -17.98
C ASN A 76 -2.30 7.87 -16.66
N ALA A 77 -0.99 7.63 -16.45
CA ALA A 77 -0.48 7.16 -15.16
C ALA A 77 -0.63 8.24 -14.08
N ALA A 78 -0.47 9.53 -14.45
CA ALA A 78 -0.71 10.65 -13.52
C ALA A 78 -2.16 10.71 -13.04
N LEU A 79 -3.16 10.37 -13.89
CA LEU A 79 -4.56 10.28 -13.47
C LEU A 79 -4.78 9.19 -12.41
N LEU A 80 -4.12 8.03 -12.56
CA LEU A 80 -4.13 7.01 -11.50
C LEU A 80 -3.43 7.52 -10.23
N GLY A 81 -2.36 8.32 -10.38
CA GLY A 81 -1.71 8.99 -9.25
C GLY A 81 -2.65 9.94 -8.52
N VAL A 82 -3.40 10.78 -9.25
CA VAL A 82 -4.45 11.66 -8.68
C VAL A 82 -5.48 10.82 -7.92
N LEU A 83 -6.03 9.78 -8.56
CA LEU A 83 -7.00 8.90 -7.91
C LEU A 83 -6.42 8.26 -6.65
N GLY A 84 -5.17 7.80 -6.70
CA GLY A 84 -4.48 7.24 -5.54
C GLY A 84 -4.39 8.20 -4.38
N VAL A 85 -3.99 9.45 -4.63
CA VAL A 85 -3.90 10.46 -3.57
C VAL A 85 -5.28 10.83 -3.02
N LEU A 86 -6.31 10.91 -3.85
CA LEU A 86 -7.69 11.15 -3.40
C LEU A 86 -8.18 10.01 -2.49
N LEU A 87 -7.88 8.75 -2.84
CA LEU A 87 -8.18 7.60 -1.96
C LEU A 87 -7.43 7.70 -0.62
N LEU A 88 -6.18 8.18 -0.60
CA LEU A 88 -5.45 8.42 0.64
C LEU A 88 -6.13 9.51 1.50
N PHE A 89 -6.61 10.60 0.90
CA PHE A 89 -7.40 11.59 1.64
C PHE A 89 -8.69 10.98 2.21
N ILE A 90 -9.42 10.18 1.42
CA ILE A 90 -10.60 9.46 1.90
C ILE A 90 -10.25 8.54 3.08
N ALA A 91 -9.15 7.80 3.01
CA ALA A 91 -8.74 6.91 4.08
C ALA A 91 -8.38 7.67 5.37
N PHE A 92 -7.53 8.71 5.26
CA PHE A 92 -7.03 9.43 6.44
C PHE A 92 -8.04 10.38 7.08
N LEU A 93 -8.97 10.94 6.31
CA LEU A 93 -10.00 11.83 6.83
C LEU A 93 -11.33 11.11 7.05
N GLY A 94 -11.70 10.18 6.17
CA GLY A 94 -12.96 9.46 6.22
C GLY A 94 -13.08 8.55 7.45
N GLY A 95 -12.01 7.85 7.82
CA GLY A 95 -11.99 7.01 9.02
C GLY A 95 -12.33 7.78 10.29
N PRO A 96 -11.59 8.84 10.63
CA PRO A 96 -11.92 9.75 11.74
C PRO A 96 -13.31 10.38 11.63
N TYR A 97 -13.73 10.79 10.43
CA TYR A 97 -15.06 11.38 10.20
C TYR A 97 -16.19 10.40 10.53
N VAL A 98 -16.14 9.19 10.00
CA VAL A 98 -17.17 8.18 10.28
C VAL A 98 -17.16 7.79 11.77
N ARG A 99 -15.98 7.77 12.41
CA ARG A 99 -15.86 7.55 13.85
C ARG A 99 -16.52 8.68 14.64
N SER A 100 -16.36 9.95 14.24
CA SER A 100 -17.00 11.11 14.89
C SER A 100 -18.52 11.00 14.87
N LEU A 101 -19.08 10.56 13.75
CA LEU A 101 -20.53 10.34 13.62
C LEU A 101 -21.01 9.17 14.50
N ALA A 102 -20.29 8.06 14.49
CA ALA A 102 -20.67 6.86 15.24
C ALA A 102 -20.60 7.07 16.78
N GLU A 103 -19.63 7.87 17.25
CA GLU A 103 -19.41 8.15 18.66
C GLU A 103 -20.06 9.45 19.14
N ASN A 104 -20.75 10.16 18.27
CA ASN A 104 -21.34 11.50 18.52
C ASN A 104 -20.32 12.49 19.14
N LYS A 105 -19.09 12.48 18.60
CA LYS A 105 -17.99 13.33 19.04
C LYS A 105 -17.65 14.36 17.97
N ALA A 106 -17.09 15.51 18.37
CA ALA A 106 -16.54 16.47 17.43
C ALA A 106 -15.43 15.82 16.57
N PHE A 107 -15.39 16.10 15.28
CA PHE A 107 -14.39 15.55 14.35
C PHE A 107 -12.95 15.72 14.86
N ALA A 108 -12.62 16.88 15.40
CA ALA A 108 -11.31 17.14 15.98
C ALA A 108 -10.91 16.17 17.09
N ALA A 109 -11.87 15.65 17.86
CA ALA A 109 -11.62 14.69 18.93
C ALA A 109 -11.30 13.27 18.43
N THR A 110 -11.58 12.97 17.15
CA THR A 110 -11.31 11.68 16.52
C THR A 110 -10.03 11.68 15.70
N LEU A 111 -9.39 12.83 15.53
CA LEU A 111 -8.10 12.96 14.87
C LEU A 111 -6.97 12.37 15.72
N PRO A 112 -5.80 12.05 15.12
CA PRO A 112 -4.66 11.57 15.85
C PRO A 112 -4.25 12.53 16.98
N LYS A 113 -3.90 11.99 18.16
CA LYS A 113 -3.47 12.80 19.32
C LYS A 113 -2.28 13.70 19.02
N ASN A 114 -1.39 13.26 18.14
CA ASN A 114 -0.29 14.08 17.63
C ASN A 114 -0.68 14.62 16.26
N LEU A 115 -1.15 15.86 16.21
CA LEU A 115 -1.64 16.51 14.98
C LEU A 115 -0.51 16.90 14.03
N ALA A 116 0.65 17.33 14.52
CA ALA A 116 1.73 17.82 13.65
C ALA A 116 2.21 16.81 12.61
N PRO A 117 2.48 15.51 12.94
CA PRO A 117 2.79 14.52 11.92
C PRO A 117 1.63 14.24 10.96
N PHE A 118 0.38 14.38 11.41
CA PHE A 118 -0.79 14.20 10.57
C PHE A 118 -0.94 15.35 9.57
N GLU A 119 -0.82 16.59 10.03
CA GLU A 119 -0.86 17.79 9.21
C GLU A 119 0.23 17.81 8.15
N LEU A 120 1.46 17.44 8.54
CA LEU A 120 2.56 17.27 7.60
C LEU A 120 2.23 16.24 6.52
N LYS A 121 1.64 15.09 6.90
CA LYS A 121 1.23 14.08 5.93
C LYS A 121 0.18 14.62 4.97
N MET A 122 -0.83 15.35 5.45
CA MET A 122 -1.85 15.96 4.60
C MET A 122 -1.25 16.97 3.63
N ALA A 123 -0.33 17.83 4.09
CA ALA A 123 0.37 18.79 3.24
C ALA A 123 1.20 18.09 2.14
N LEU A 124 1.89 17.01 2.48
CA LEU A 124 2.69 16.22 1.53
C LEU A 124 1.80 15.51 0.50
N LEU A 125 0.65 14.99 0.91
CA LEU A 125 -0.34 14.42 -0.01
C LEU A 125 -0.94 15.49 -0.92
N LEU A 126 -1.19 16.70 -0.41
CA LEU A 126 -1.63 17.81 -1.24
C LEU A 126 -0.55 18.22 -2.26
N LEU A 127 0.71 18.29 -1.84
CA LEU A 127 1.84 18.50 -2.75
C LEU A 127 1.89 17.44 -3.86
N ALA A 128 1.69 16.17 -3.50
CA ALA A 128 1.66 15.07 -4.47
C ALA A 128 0.45 15.19 -5.42
N LEU A 129 -0.72 15.57 -4.91
CA LEU A 129 -1.93 15.79 -5.71
C LEU A 129 -1.71 16.91 -6.75
N ILE A 130 -1.19 18.06 -6.31
CA ILE A 130 -0.84 19.17 -7.19
C ILE A 130 0.18 18.70 -8.24
N GLY A 131 1.21 17.98 -7.80
CA GLY A 131 2.22 17.39 -8.69
C GLY A 131 1.58 16.56 -9.80
N PHE A 132 0.76 15.56 -9.47
CA PHE A 132 0.08 14.74 -10.46
C PHE A 132 -0.88 15.53 -11.35
N ALA A 133 -1.58 16.52 -10.81
CA ALA A 133 -2.54 17.33 -11.55
C ALA A 133 -1.88 18.19 -12.64
N ILE A 134 -0.69 18.73 -12.36
CA ILE A 134 0.03 19.61 -13.30
C ILE A 134 0.93 18.87 -14.29
N VAL A 135 1.00 17.52 -14.23
CA VAL A 135 1.87 16.71 -15.13
C VAL A 135 1.64 17.05 -16.60
N ARG A 136 0.41 17.34 -17.03
CA ARG A 136 0.09 17.67 -18.41
C ARG A 136 0.65 19.01 -18.84
N ALA A 137 0.63 20.00 -17.94
CA ALA A 137 1.12 21.36 -18.20
C ALA A 137 2.66 21.43 -18.06
N SER A 138 3.20 20.78 -17.04
CA SER A 138 4.64 20.77 -16.75
C SER A 138 5.09 19.36 -16.29
N PRO A 139 5.42 18.45 -17.24
CA PRO A 139 5.74 17.07 -16.90
C PRO A 139 6.93 16.93 -15.94
N GLY A 140 7.98 17.73 -16.10
CA GLY A 140 9.18 17.68 -15.26
C GLY A 140 8.87 18.04 -13.80
N LEU A 141 8.25 19.21 -13.59
CA LEU A 141 7.89 19.72 -12.29
C LEU A 141 6.78 18.85 -11.64
N GLY A 142 5.74 18.48 -12.40
CA GLY A 142 4.63 17.70 -11.90
C GLY A 142 5.07 16.36 -11.33
N TRP A 143 5.85 15.58 -12.09
CA TRP A 143 6.35 14.29 -11.59
C TRP A 143 7.32 14.44 -10.43
N MET A 144 8.13 15.51 -10.39
CA MET A 144 9.03 15.78 -9.28
C MET A 144 8.27 16.06 -7.99
N LEU A 145 7.27 16.97 -8.02
CA LEU A 145 6.45 17.30 -6.85
C LEU A 145 5.66 16.08 -6.37
N ALA A 146 5.08 15.30 -7.29
CA ALA A 146 4.38 14.08 -6.96
C ALA A 146 5.30 13.06 -6.26
N ALA A 147 6.52 12.88 -6.76
CA ALA A 147 7.49 11.96 -6.15
C ALA A 147 7.93 12.43 -4.76
N ILE A 148 8.30 13.69 -4.60
CA ILE A 148 8.70 14.28 -3.32
C ILE A 148 7.57 14.12 -2.29
N GLY A 149 6.35 14.57 -2.64
CA GLY A 149 5.19 14.49 -1.75
C GLY A 149 4.90 13.05 -1.31
N MET A 150 4.82 12.11 -2.25
CA MET A 150 4.51 10.72 -1.93
C MET A 150 5.60 10.01 -1.14
N LEU A 151 6.87 10.15 -1.55
CA LEU A 151 7.98 9.47 -0.87
C LEU A 151 8.15 9.96 0.57
N ILE A 152 8.10 11.28 0.79
CA ILE A 152 8.20 11.84 2.13
C ILE A 152 6.99 11.45 2.97
N ALA A 153 5.75 11.48 2.43
CA ALA A 153 4.55 11.09 3.16
C ALA A 153 4.58 9.62 3.61
N VAL A 154 5.05 8.69 2.75
CA VAL A 154 5.13 7.27 3.08
C VAL A 154 6.24 6.99 4.08
N LEU A 155 7.41 7.60 3.89
CA LEU A 155 8.58 7.40 4.75
C LEU A 155 8.54 8.24 6.04
N GLN A 156 7.47 9.00 6.28
CA GLN A 156 7.31 9.82 7.48
C GLN A 156 7.64 9.06 8.78
N PRO A 157 7.21 7.80 9.01
CA PRO A 157 7.55 7.06 10.23
C PRO A 157 9.05 6.84 10.42
N VAL A 158 9.84 6.90 9.35
CA VAL A 158 11.30 6.68 9.40
C VAL A 158 12.01 7.87 10.08
N TYR A 159 11.63 9.09 9.71
CA TYR A 159 12.30 10.30 10.20
C TYR A 159 11.58 11.00 11.37
N THR A 160 10.35 10.60 11.71
CA THR A 160 9.62 11.15 12.88
C THR A 160 9.88 10.39 14.18
N GLY A 161 10.90 9.52 14.23
CA GLY A 161 11.29 8.81 15.45
C GLY A 161 10.31 7.73 15.92
N ARG A 162 9.43 7.22 15.07
CA ARG A 162 8.54 6.10 15.42
C ARG A 162 9.32 4.83 15.77
N ALA A 163 8.68 3.94 16.53
CA ALA A 163 9.21 2.62 16.87
C ALA A 163 9.66 1.86 15.62
N LEU A 164 10.63 0.95 15.78
CA LEU A 164 11.22 0.17 14.67
C LEU A 164 10.15 -0.48 13.78
N ALA A 165 9.11 -1.06 14.37
CA ALA A 165 8.01 -1.67 13.61
C ALA A 165 7.35 -0.67 12.64
N GLY A 166 7.09 0.57 13.05
CA GLY A 166 6.52 1.60 12.19
C GLY A 166 7.44 2.02 11.05
N ARG A 167 8.75 2.08 11.30
CA ARG A 167 9.76 2.40 10.28
C ARG A 167 9.88 1.29 9.24
N VAL A 168 9.95 0.04 9.68
CA VAL A 168 10.01 -1.14 8.80
C VAL A 168 8.72 -1.25 7.96
N ASN A 169 7.56 -1.00 8.58
CA ASN A 169 6.28 -1.02 7.87
C ASN A 169 6.19 0.06 6.78
N ALA A 170 6.73 1.26 7.00
CA ALA A 170 6.77 2.31 5.98
C ALA A 170 7.57 1.87 4.74
N VAL A 171 8.73 1.24 4.94
CA VAL A 171 9.55 0.69 3.86
C VAL A 171 8.82 -0.49 3.17
N HIS A 172 8.13 -1.34 3.94
CA HIS A 172 7.33 -2.44 3.41
C HIS A 172 6.21 -1.94 2.49
N ILE A 173 5.44 -0.93 2.92
CA ILE A 173 4.38 -0.31 2.11
C ILE A 173 4.96 0.30 0.84
N LEU A 174 6.06 1.04 0.94
CA LEU A 174 6.71 1.65 -0.22
C LEU A 174 7.15 0.58 -1.24
N ALA A 175 7.81 -0.47 -0.77
CA ALA A 175 8.29 -1.54 -1.65
C ALA A 175 7.13 -2.35 -2.27
N ALA A 176 6.10 -2.70 -1.49
CA ALA A 176 4.92 -3.41 -1.98
C ALA A 176 4.16 -2.57 -3.03
N SER A 177 3.98 -1.27 -2.77
CA SER A 177 3.33 -0.35 -3.70
C SER A 177 4.17 -0.11 -4.96
N THR A 178 5.51 -0.12 -4.83
CA THR A 178 6.41 -0.06 -5.99
C THR A 178 6.30 -1.33 -6.83
N TRP A 179 6.25 -2.50 -6.23
CA TRP A 179 6.13 -3.77 -6.96
C TRP A 179 4.74 -3.93 -7.59
N LEU A 180 3.72 -4.19 -6.77
CA LEU A 180 2.37 -4.51 -7.26
C LEU A 180 1.65 -3.29 -7.84
N GLY A 181 1.88 -2.09 -7.31
CA GLY A 181 1.31 -0.87 -7.86
C GLY A 181 1.87 -0.55 -9.25
N THR A 182 3.19 -0.73 -9.47
CA THR A 182 3.78 -0.55 -10.81
C THR A 182 3.29 -1.62 -11.79
N LEU A 183 3.12 -2.87 -11.36
CA LEU A 183 2.52 -3.94 -12.17
C LEU A 183 1.09 -3.58 -12.57
N LEU A 184 0.30 -3.05 -11.65
CA LEU A 184 -1.08 -2.60 -11.91
C LEU A 184 -1.12 -1.50 -12.98
N VAL A 185 -0.30 -0.45 -12.83
CA VAL A 185 -0.23 0.65 -13.79
C VAL A 185 0.32 0.17 -15.14
N LEU A 186 1.34 -0.68 -15.14
CA LEU A 186 1.88 -1.31 -16.35
C LEU A 186 0.80 -2.10 -17.10
N THR A 187 0.00 -2.89 -16.39
CA THR A 187 -1.07 -3.70 -17.01
C THR A 187 -2.20 -2.82 -17.52
N LEU A 188 -2.66 -1.85 -16.73
CA LEU A 188 -3.81 -1.01 -17.09
C LEU A 188 -3.49 0.03 -18.18
N ILE A 189 -2.29 0.57 -18.20
CA ILE A 189 -1.91 1.66 -19.09
C ILE A 189 -0.91 1.19 -20.15
N GLY A 190 0.18 0.54 -19.75
CA GLY A 190 1.22 0.09 -20.65
C GLY A 190 0.71 -0.98 -21.62
N ILE A 191 0.41 -2.16 -21.10
CA ILE A 191 0.03 -3.34 -21.92
C ILE A 191 -1.28 -3.09 -22.68
N ARG A 192 -2.33 -2.60 -21.99
CA ARG A 192 -3.61 -2.29 -22.66
C ARG A 192 -3.48 -1.17 -23.70
N GLY A 193 -2.63 -0.17 -23.43
CA GLY A 193 -2.34 0.91 -24.38
C GLY A 193 -1.74 0.37 -25.67
N VAL A 194 -0.72 -0.48 -25.57
CA VAL A 194 -0.07 -1.12 -26.73
C VAL A 194 -1.04 -2.00 -27.52
N ILE A 195 -1.88 -2.78 -26.86
CA ILE A 195 -2.85 -3.66 -27.54
C ILE A 195 -3.91 -2.87 -28.30
N ARG A 196 -4.37 -1.72 -27.79
CA ARG A 196 -5.45 -0.91 -28.39
C ARG A 196 -5.04 -0.09 -29.60
N ILE A 197 -3.81 0.40 -29.63
CA ILE A 197 -3.36 1.40 -30.60
C ILE A 197 -2.40 0.72 -31.56
N GLY A 198 -2.81 -0.10 -32.47
CA GLY A 198 -1.91 -0.71 -33.45
C GLY A 198 -0.88 0.27 -34.01
N THR A 199 0.42 0.05 -33.82
CA THR A 199 1.50 0.89 -34.32
C THR A 199 2.03 0.31 -35.65
N PRO A 200 1.96 1.06 -36.75
CA PRO A 200 2.69 0.68 -37.95
C PRO A 200 4.21 0.72 -37.66
N GLY A 201 4.92 -0.37 -37.89
CA GLY A 201 6.38 -0.39 -37.88
C GLY A 201 7.08 -0.92 -36.60
N LEU A 202 6.41 -1.06 -35.46
CA LEU A 202 6.92 -1.82 -34.32
C LEU A 202 6.00 -3.01 -34.03
N SER A 203 6.57 -4.20 -33.82
CA SER A 203 5.75 -5.31 -33.39
C SER A 203 5.25 -5.01 -31.96
N ARG A 204 3.94 -5.15 -31.73
CA ARG A 204 3.34 -4.99 -30.41
C ARG A 204 4.04 -5.86 -29.37
N ALA A 205 4.47 -7.03 -29.80
CA ALA A 205 5.17 -8.00 -29.01
C ALA A 205 6.54 -7.46 -28.51
N GLU A 206 7.30 -6.78 -29.36
CA GLU A 206 8.59 -6.16 -28.96
C GLU A 206 8.39 -5.08 -27.89
N LEU A 207 7.40 -4.20 -28.07
CA LEU A 207 7.13 -3.14 -27.11
C LEU A 207 6.66 -3.70 -25.76
N VAL A 208 5.81 -4.73 -25.77
CA VAL A 208 5.41 -5.43 -24.53
C VAL A 208 6.62 -6.11 -23.89
N CYS A 209 7.50 -6.72 -24.69
CA CYS A 209 8.74 -7.31 -24.22
C CYS A 209 9.63 -6.28 -23.49
N ASP A 210 9.83 -5.11 -24.08
CA ASP A 210 10.63 -4.02 -23.50
C ASP A 210 10.02 -3.49 -22.20
N LEU A 211 8.71 -3.36 -22.14
CA LEU A 211 7.99 -2.96 -20.94
C LEU A 211 8.19 -3.97 -19.80
N VAL A 212 8.02 -5.27 -20.07
CA VAL A 212 8.19 -6.34 -19.10
C VAL A 212 9.65 -6.47 -18.66
N ASN A 213 10.60 -6.35 -19.61
CA ASN A 213 12.03 -6.39 -19.30
C ASN A 213 12.47 -5.21 -18.42
N SER A 214 11.89 -4.02 -18.64
CA SER A 214 12.14 -2.84 -17.81
C SER A 214 11.54 -2.97 -16.41
N PHE A 215 10.40 -3.66 -16.28
CA PHE A 215 9.73 -3.90 -15.00
C PHE A 215 10.44 -4.97 -14.15
N SER A 216 10.98 -6.02 -14.76
CA SER A 216 11.51 -7.19 -14.04
C SER A 216 12.55 -6.86 -12.96
N PRO A 217 13.59 -6.03 -13.20
CA PRO A 217 14.57 -5.70 -12.15
C PRO A 217 13.95 -4.86 -11.02
N LEU A 218 13.00 -3.97 -11.34
CA LEU A 218 12.27 -3.20 -10.34
C LEU A 218 11.45 -4.13 -9.44
N ALA A 219 10.72 -5.06 -10.06
CA ALA A 219 9.90 -6.04 -9.35
C ALA A 219 10.74 -6.92 -8.43
N LEU A 220 11.86 -7.47 -8.91
CA LEU A 220 12.73 -8.33 -8.13
C LEU A 220 13.31 -7.60 -6.91
N THR A 221 13.83 -6.38 -7.11
CA THR A 221 14.37 -5.57 -6.02
C THR A 221 13.31 -5.22 -4.98
N ALA A 222 12.14 -4.75 -5.44
CA ALA A 222 11.05 -4.39 -4.54
C ALA A 222 10.49 -5.61 -3.79
N ALA A 223 10.30 -6.76 -4.47
CA ALA A 223 9.85 -8.01 -3.85
C ALA A 223 10.83 -8.50 -2.78
N SER A 224 12.14 -8.41 -3.01
CA SER A 224 13.17 -8.75 -2.02
C SER A 224 13.06 -7.87 -0.77
N ILE A 225 12.85 -6.55 -0.94
CA ILE A 225 12.64 -5.64 0.17
C ILE A 225 11.33 -5.98 0.92
N VAL A 226 10.25 -6.30 0.19
CA VAL A 226 8.98 -6.74 0.78
C VAL A 226 9.16 -7.99 1.62
N ALA A 227 9.91 -8.98 1.12
CA ALA A 227 10.18 -10.22 1.84
C ALA A 227 10.96 -9.97 3.14
N LEU A 228 12.05 -9.21 3.07
CA LEU A 228 12.87 -8.88 4.24
C LEU A 228 12.09 -8.07 5.28
N THR A 229 11.41 -7.02 4.85
CA THR A 229 10.62 -6.17 5.76
C THR A 229 9.40 -6.89 6.30
N GLY A 230 8.77 -7.75 5.49
CA GLY A 230 7.64 -8.58 5.92
C GLY A 230 8.04 -9.60 6.98
N LEU A 231 9.19 -10.27 6.83
CA LEU A 231 9.73 -11.18 7.82
C LEU A 231 10.05 -10.46 9.13
N THR A 232 10.70 -9.29 9.02
CA THR A 232 11.01 -8.45 10.19
C THR A 232 9.72 -8.01 10.91
N THR A 233 8.71 -7.57 10.18
CA THR A 233 7.43 -7.15 10.76
C THR A 233 6.72 -8.33 11.44
N ALA A 234 6.70 -9.50 10.80
CA ALA A 234 6.12 -10.71 11.39
C ALA A 234 6.83 -11.08 12.69
N TRP A 235 8.16 -11.04 12.71
CA TRP A 235 8.95 -11.31 13.91
C TRP A 235 8.65 -10.33 15.05
N LEU A 236 8.57 -9.03 14.76
CA LEU A 236 8.30 -7.99 15.76
C LEU A 236 6.89 -8.11 16.38
N HIS A 237 5.91 -8.65 15.64
CA HIS A 237 4.52 -8.75 16.11
C HIS A 237 4.19 -10.11 16.73
N LEU A 238 4.75 -11.21 16.24
CA LEU A 238 4.37 -12.56 16.69
C LEU A 238 4.98 -12.97 18.02
N LYS A 239 6.18 -12.46 18.36
CA LYS A 239 6.96 -12.80 19.57
C LYS A 239 7.19 -14.29 19.81
N ARG A 240 6.23 -15.18 19.46
CA ARG A 240 6.29 -16.64 19.57
C ARG A 240 5.77 -17.29 18.30
N VAL A 241 6.46 -18.32 17.82
CA VAL A 241 6.06 -19.05 16.59
C VAL A 241 4.70 -19.73 16.75
N SER A 242 4.38 -20.22 17.97
CA SER A 242 3.07 -20.83 18.25
C SER A 242 1.89 -19.86 18.03
N ALA A 243 2.11 -18.55 18.15
CA ALA A 243 1.07 -17.56 17.90
C ALA A 243 0.57 -17.53 16.46
N LEU A 244 1.30 -18.14 15.49
CA LEU A 244 0.86 -18.27 14.11
C LEU A 244 -0.45 -19.04 13.97
N TRP A 245 -0.66 -20.09 14.78
CA TRP A 245 -1.87 -20.91 14.69
C TRP A 245 -2.80 -20.76 15.90
N THR A 246 -2.38 -20.07 16.96
CA THR A 246 -3.20 -19.90 18.16
C THR A 246 -3.85 -18.52 18.27
N SER A 247 -3.45 -17.54 17.46
CA SER A 247 -4.00 -16.19 17.48
C SER A 247 -4.72 -15.82 16.17
N SER A 248 -5.76 -14.99 16.28
CA SER A 248 -6.47 -14.44 15.11
C SER A 248 -5.53 -13.68 14.17
N TYR A 249 -4.57 -12.94 14.72
CA TYR A 249 -3.51 -12.28 13.96
C TYR A 249 -2.64 -13.27 13.17
N GLY A 250 -2.21 -14.37 13.82
CA GLY A 250 -1.38 -15.39 13.19
C GLY A 250 -2.11 -16.11 12.05
N ILE A 251 -3.38 -16.45 12.24
CA ILE A 251 -4.22 -17.08 11.21
C ILE A 251 -4.38 -16.12 10.01
N ALA A 252 -4.70 -14.85 10.25
CA ALA A 252 -4.80 -13.85 9.19
C ALA A 252 -3.46 -13.65 8.45
N LEU A 253 -2.34 -13.69 9.18
CA LEU A 253 -1.00 -13.64 8.59
C LEU A 253 -0.72 -14.86 7.70
N MET A 254 -1.10 -16.08 8.13
CA MET A 254 -0.94 -17.29 7.30
C MET A 254 -1.76 -17.20 6.01
N VAL A 255 -3.01 -16.75 6.08
CA VAL A 255 -3.85 -16.52 4.89
C VAL A 255 -3.18 -15.53 3.95
N LYS A 256 -2.67 -14.40 4.47
CA LYS A 256 -1.90 -13.43 3.68
C LYS A 256 -0.68 -14.08 3.01
N LEU A 257 0.09 -14.89 3.76
CA LEU A 257 1.31 -15.54 3.24
C LEU A 257 0.99 -16.54 2.12
N VAL A 258 -0.16 -17.24 2.18
CA VAL A 258 -0.62 -18.11 1.08
C VAL A 258 -0.85 -17.29 -0.19
N PHE A 259 -1.55 -16.15 -0.11
CA PHE A 259 -1.76 -15.29 -1.27
C PHE A 259 -0.46 -14.67 -1.77
N VAL A 260 0.46 -14.26 -0.88
CA VAL A 260 1.81 -13.79 -1.27
C VAL A 260 2.57 -14.88 -2.02
N LEU A 261 2.52 -16.12 -1.55
CA LEU A 261 3.14 -17.27 -2.23
C LEU A 261 2.56 -17.45 -3.64
N MET A 262 1.24 -17.33 -3.81
CA MET A 262 0.61 -17.41 -5.14
C MET A 262 1.12 -16.30 -6.07
N VAL A 263 1.23 -15.05 -5.59
CA VAL A 263 1.82 -13.95 -6.38
C VAL A 263 3.26 -14.28 -6.79
N VAL A 264 4.07 -14.77 -5.87
CA VAL A 264 5.48 -15.13 -6.16
C VAL A 264 5.58 -16.27 -7.16
N LEU A 265 4.76 -17.32 -7.02
CA LEU A 265 4.72 -18.44 -7.95
C LEU A 265 4.27 -18.00 -9.35
N MET A 266 3.27 -17.12 -9.44
CA MET A 266 2.84 -16.55 -10.72
C MET A 266 3.93 -15.70 -11.36
N GLY A 267 4.59 -14.84 -10.58
CA GLY A 267 5.73 -14.05 -11.06
C GLY A 267 6.89 -14.93 -11.54
N ALA A 268 7.22 -16.00 -10.81
CA ALA A 268 8.26 -16.97 -11.20
C ALA A 268 7.86 -17.73 -12.48
N TRP A 269 6.58 -18.12 -12.60
CA TRP A 269 6.04 -18.74 -13.82
C TRP A 269 6.16 -17.79 -15.00
N ASN A 270 5.75 -16.52 -14.84
CA ASN A 270 5.88 -15.49 -15.86
C ASN A 270 7.33 -15.32 -16.32
N TRP A 271 8.25 -15.26 -15.37
CA TRP A 271 9.66 -15.09 -15.67
C TRP A 271 10.26 -16.30 -16.42
N ARG A 272 9.87 -17.54 -16.07
CA ARG A 272 10.42 -18.78 -16.66
C ARG A 272 9.74 -19.21 -17.95
N ARG A 273 8.43 -19.01 -18.09
CA ARG A 273 7.63 -19.58 -19.17
C ARG A 273 7.09 -18.53 -20.14
N VAL A 274 6.61 -17.39 -19.63
CA VAL A 274 5.98 -16.38 -20.48
C VAL A 274 7.00 -15.42 -21.07
N ARG A 275 8.02 -15.02 -20.31
CA ARG A 275 9.05 -14.11 -20.79
C ARG A 275 9.84 -14.62 -22.00
N PRO A 276 10.25 -15.90 -22.11
CA PRO A 276 10.95 -16.41 -23.29
C PRO A 276 10.12 -16.41 -24.57
N THR A 277 8.79 -16.49 -24.48
CA THR A 277 7.87 -16.47 -25.65
C THR A 277 7.47 -15.03 -26.06
N LEU A 278 8.02 -14.03 -25.38
CA LEU A 278 7.80 -12.62 -25.76
C LEU A 278 8.44 -12.35 -27.15
N GLY A 279 7.65 -11.78 -28.03
CA GLY A 279 8.07 -11.58 -29.43
C GLY A 279 7.36 -12.52 -30.41
N GLU A 280 6.75 -13.60 -29.94
CA GLU A 280 5.94 -14.49 -30.77
C GLU A 280 4.49 -13.96 -30.90
N SER A 281 3.84 -14.24 -32.01
CA SER A 281 2.45 -13.87 -32.23
C SER A 281 1.53 -14.56 -31.21
N GLY A 282 0.72 -13.77 -30.49
CA GLY A 282 -0.20 -14.27 -29.44
C GLY A 282 0.36 -14.24 -28.03
N SER A 283 1.63 -13.91 -27.81
CA SER A 283 2.24 -13.77 -26.47
C SER A 283 1.61 -12.65 -25.65
N GLU A 284 1.06 -11.62 -26.28
CA GLU A 284 0.41 -10.46 -25.65
C GLU A 284 -0.80 -10.85 -24.80
N GLU A 285 -1.62 -11.78 -25.31
CA GLU A 285 -2.79 -12.27 -24.59
C GLU A 285 -2.39 -13.13 -23.39
N THR A 286 -1.35 -13.95 -23.54
CA THR A 286 -0.81 -14.76 -22.44
C THR A 286 -0.29 -13.89 -21.31
N ILE A 287 0.45 -12.81 -21.62
CA ILE A 287 0.93 -11.85 -20.63
C ILE A 287 -0.23 -11.12 -19.96
N ARG A 288 -1.21 -10.67 -20.75
CA ARG A 288 -2.38 -9.96 -20.21
C ARG A 288 -3.12 -10.84 -19.20
N ARG A 289 -3.36 -12.10 -19.54
CA ARG A 289 -4.04 -13.07 -18.66
C ARG A 289 -3.21 -13.36 -17.41
N SER A 290 -1.92 -13.58 -17.56
CA SER A 290 -1.02 -13.86 -16.45
C SER A 290 -0.87 -12.67 -15.51
N SER A 291 -0.68 -11.45 -16.02
CA SER A 291 -0.65 -10.24 -15.21
C SER A 291 -1.98 -9.97 -14.51
N ALA A 292 -3.11 -10.30 -15.14
CA ALA A 292 -4.42 -10.18 -14.49
C ALA A 292 -4.55 -11.15 -13.31
N MET A 293 -4.09 -12.38 -13.43
CA MET A 293 -4.08 -13.35 -12.31
C MET A 293 -3.17 -12.88 -11.17
N GLU A 294 -1.98 -12.39 -11.49
CA GLU A 294 -1.03 -11.85 -10.51
C GLU A 294 -1.65 -10.66 -9.74
N LEU A 295 -2.34 -9.76 -10.43
CA LEU A 295 -3.08 -8.66 -9.82
C LEU A 295 -4.27 -9.13 -8.99
N THR A 296 -4.96 -10.21 -9.38
CA THR A 296 -6.06 -10.78 -8.59
C THR A 296 -5.53 -11.30 -7.25
N PHE A 297 -4.45 -12.08 -7.25
CA PHE A 297 -3.81 -12.51 -6.00
C PHE A 297 -3.25 -11.33 -5.21
N GLY A 298 -2.70 -10.31 -5.88
CA GLY A 298 -2.29 -9.05 -5.24
C GLY A 298 -3.44 -8.34 -4.53
N ALA A 299 -4.63 -8.29 -5.13
CA ALA A 299 -5.83 -7.76 -4.48
C ALA A 299 -6.26 -8.57 -3.26
N LEU A 300 -6.16 -9.91 -3.32
CA LEU A 300 -6.41 -10.78 -2.16
C LEU A 300 -5.39 -10.56 -1.04
N VAL A 301 -4.12 -10.31 -1.37
CA VAL A 301 -3.09 -9.90 -0.38
C VAL A 301 -3.48 -8.59 0.29
N LEU A 302 -3.99 -7.59 -0.46
CA LEU A 302 -4.44 -6.32 0.12
C LEU A 302 -5.63 -6.51 1.05
N LEU A 303 -6.62 -7.30 0.65
CA LEU A 303 -7.77 -7.64 1.49
C LEU A 303 -7.34 -8.34 2.79
N ALA A 304 -6.50 -9.37 2.69
CA ALA A 304 -5.96 -10.05 3.86
C ALA A 304 -5.13 -9.10 4.75
N THR A 305 -4.40 -8.15 4.14
CA THR A 305 -3.60 -7.17 4.87
C THR A 305 -4.49 -6.17 5.61
N SER A 306 -5.56 -5.67 4.98
CA SER A 306 -6.48 -4.73 5.62
C SER A 306 -7.17 -5.33 6.86
N VAL A 307 -7.48 -6.62 6.81
CA VAL A 307 -7.97 -7.37 7.99
C VAL A 307 -6.86 -7.52 9.03
N LEU A 308 -5.66 -7.94 8.61
CA LEU A 308 -4.55 -8.23 9.52
C LEU A 308 -4.15 -7.02 10.38
N VAL A 309 -4.11 -5.82 9.79
CA VAL A 309 -3.67 -4.60 10.51
C VAL A 309 -4.68 -4.09 11.54
N THR A 310 -5.94 -4.55 11.47
CA THR A 310 -6.99 -4.21 12.44
C THR A 310 -7.07 -5.21 13.58
N LEU A 311 -6.39 -6.36 13.48
CA LEU A 311 -6.37 -7.36 14.53
C LEU A 311 -5.33 -7.02 15.60
N PRO A 312 -5.64 -7.28 16.90
CA PRO A 312 -4.68 -7.09 17.97
C PRO A 312 -3.49 -8.04 17.79
N SER A 313 -2.28 -7.51 17.92
CA SER A 313 -1.07 -8.34 17.92
C SER A 313 -1.04 -9.22 19.16
N PRO A 314 -0.61 -10.50 19.08
CA PRO A 314 -0.50 -11.39 20.23
C PRO A 314 0.45 -10.80 21.28
N ARG A 315 0.02 -10.85 22.54
CA ARG A 315 0.78 -10.36 23.71
C ARG A 315 1.86 -11.34 24.14
#